data_cf8191712e49d5bf7d63488085338eca
#
_entry.id   cf8191712e49d5bf7d63488085338eca
#
_cell.length_a   1.000
_cell.length_b   1.000
_cell.length_c   1.000
_cell.angle_alpha   90.00
_cell.angle_beta   90.00
_cell.angle_gamma   90.00
#
_symmetry.space_group_name_H-M   'P 1'
#
loop_
_entity.id
_entity.type
_entity.pdbx_description
1 polymer ?
#
loop_
_entity_poly.entity_id
_entity_poly.type
_entity_poly.pdbx_seq_one_letter_code
_entity_poly.pdbx_strand_id
1 'polypeptide(L)'
;MTAEEKREQILKRALPALFITIIYFIFISDIMGEQAAKAQEDYNNIMRRGISPAALPGVYKQQEQVRSKLATLRTEQAQYLNDIKSMAGFLSGAGDTTDAAAQLANILAEHHLRVARELSESFASANLPPALNEVKTLLQESLKTEDEIKVQHLWLHGRFNDMYQALTAMHTLKLAAIPVRFSMSVPEEGEPGVLAWELVLWM
;
A
#
# COMPACT_ATOMS: atom_id res chain seq x y z
N MET A 1 -69.78 -41.59 -28.55
CA MET A 1 -68.57 -40.86 -28.85
C MET A 1 -68.03 -41.34 -30.17
N THR A 2 -68.14 -40.49 -31.19
CA THR A 2 -67.62 -40.78 -32.51
C THR A 2 -66.07 -40.75 -32.52
N ALA A 3 -65.49 -41.43 -33.49
CA ALA A 3 -64.03 -41.48 -33.66
C ALA A 3 -63.40 -40.08 -33.80
N GLU A 4 -64.17 -39.12 -34.33
CA GLU A 4 -63.78 -37.71 -34.48
C GLU A 4 -63.76 -36.97 -33.15
N GLU A 5 -64.74 -37.17 -32.27
CA GLU A 5 -64.77 -36.56 -30.94
C GLU A 5 -63.55 -36.99 -30.07
N LYS A 6 -63.12 -38.26 -30.16
CA LYS A 6 -61.93 -38.77 -29.51
C LYS A 6 -60.61 -38.12 -30.00
N ARG A 7 -60.52 -37.91 -31.31
CA ARG A 7 -59.39 -37.25 -31.97
C ARG A 7 -59.31 -35.77 -31.54
N GLU A 8 -60.46 -35.11 -31.53
CA GLU A 8 -60.50 -33.71 -31.05
C GLU A 8 -60.15 -33.52 -29.61
N GLN A 9 -60.59 -34.43 -28.74
CA GLN A 9 -60.18 -34.42 -27.30
C GLN A 9 -58.67 -34.69 -27.07
N ILE A 10 -58.12 -35.62 -27.84
CA ILE A 10 -56.66 -35.91 -27.79
C ILE A 10 -55.90 -34.73 -28.31
N LEU A 11 -56.33 -34.09 -29.40
CA LEU A 11 -55.67 -32.91 -29.96
C LEU A 11 -55.72 -31.73 -29.00
N LYS A 12 -56.90 -31.46 -28.38
CA LYS A 12 -57.06 -30.39 -27.40
C LYS A 12 -56.19 -30.57 -26.16
N ARG A 13 -55.91 -31.83 -25.75
CA ARG A 13 -55.02 -32.11 -24.60
C ARG A 13 -53.53 -32.15 -24.98
N ALA A 14 -53.19 -32.58 -26.19
CA ALA A 14 -51.80 -32.67 -26.64
C ALA A 14 -51.25 -31.35 -27.15
N LEU A 15 -52.08 -30.45 -27.69
CA LEU A 15 -51.70 -29.18 -28.28
C LEU A 15 -50.93 -28.26 -27.31
N PRO A 16 -51.40 -28.04 -26.07
CA PRO A 16 -50.65 -27.20 -25.11
C PRO A 16 -49.30 -27.83 -24.71
N ALA A 17 -49.24 -29.16 -24.58
CA ALA A 17 -47.96 -29.84 -24.26
C ALA A 17 -46.99 -29.72 -25.42
N LEU A 18 -47.44 -29.86 -26.64
CA LEU A 18 -46.62 -29.71 -27.86
C LEU A 18 -46.13 -28.26 -28.01
N PHE A 19 -46.96 -27.27 -27.69
CA PHE A 19 -46.57 -25.85 -27.71
C PHE A 19 -45.50 -25.53 -26.70
N ILE A 20 -45.63 -26.03 -25.47
CA ILE A 20 -44.59 -25.87 -24.40
C ILE A 20 -43.29 -26.54 -24.81
N THR A 21 -43.33 -27.71 -25.42
CA THR A 21 -42.15 -28.43 -25.92
C THR A 21 -41.44 -27.67 -27.02
N ILE A 22 -42.16 -27.06 -27.95
CA ILE A 22 -41.60 -26.26 -29.03
C ILE A 22 -40.93 -24.99 -28.46
N ILE A 23 -41.62 -24.27 -27.57
CA ILE A 23 -41.08 -23.08 -26.93
C ILE A 23 -39.79 -23.45 -26.14
N TYR A 24 -39.85 -24.52 -25.37
CA TYR A 24 -38.70 -24.99 -24.61
C TYR A 24 -37.52 -25.33 -25.53
N PHE A 25 -37.77 -25.99 -26.68
CA PHE A 25 -36.74 -26.37 -27.63
C PHE A 25 -36.12 -25.16 -28.32
N ILE A 26 -36.92 -24.15 -28.67
CA ILE A 26 -36.45 -22.89 -29.28
C ILE A 26 -35.56 -22.13 -28.27
N PHE A 27 -36.02 -21.95 -27.03
CA PHE A 27 -35.28 -21.23 -26.00
C PHE A 27 -33.98 -21.92 -25.62
N ILE A 28 -33.99 -23.25 -25.47
CA ILE A 28 -32.75 -23.98 -25.15
C ILE A 28 -31.80 -23.99 -26.34
N SER A 29 -32.31 -24.15 -27.57
CA SER A 29 -31.48 -24.14 -28.77
C SER A 29 -30.73 -22.82 -28.94
N ASP A 30 -31.41 -21.69 -28.70
CA ASP A 30 -30.78 -20.37 -28.79
C ASP A 30 -29.72 -20.15 -27.70
N ILE A 31 -30.02 -20.48 -26.43
CA ILE A 31 -29.10 -20.34 -25.32
C ILE A 31 -27.86 -21.27 -25.48
N MET A 32 -28.10 -22.51 -25.86
CA MET A 32 -27.01 -23.46 -26.10
C MET A 32 -26.20 -23.11 -27.34
N GLY A 33 -26.87 -22.58 -28.40
CA GLY A 33 -26.20 -22.09 -29.60
C GLY A 33 -25.27 -20.93 -29.34
N GLU A 34 -25.70 -19.94 -28.57
CA GLU A 34 -24.85 -18.81 -28.18
C GLU A 34 -23.68 -19.24 -27.29
N GLN A 35 -23.93 -20.14 -26.35
CA GLN A 35 -22.84 -20.65 -25.49
C GLN A 35 -21.81 -21.47 -26.28
N ALA A 36 -22.28 -22.30 -27.22
CA ALA A 36 -21.40 -23.06 -28.08
C ALA A 36 -20.59 -22.16 -29.03
N ALA A 37 -21.23 -21.13 -29.61
CA ALA A 37 -20.53 -20.16 -30.44
C ALA A 37 -19.48 -19.39 -29.71
N LYS A 38 -19.76 -18.90 -28.48
CA LYS A 38 -18.79 -18.25 -27.61
C LYS A 38 -17.63 -19.18 -27.24
N ALA A 39 -17.93 -20.40 -26.85
CA ALA A 39 -16.90 -21.38 -26.54
C ALA A 39 -16.00 -21.70 -27.74
N GLN A 40 -16.58 -21.77 -28.94
CA GLN A 40 -15.84 -21.98 -30.18
C GLN A 40 -14.98 -20.76 -30.55
N GLU A 41 -15.49 -19.56 -30.35
CA GLU A 41 -14.73 -18.32 -30.56
C GLU A 41 -13.56 -18.22 -29.58
N ASP A 42 -13.79 -18.48 -28.30
CA ASP A 42 -12.76 -18.51 -27.29
C ASP A 42 -11.69 -19.57 -27.59
N TYR A 43 -12.11 -20.77 -28.02
CA TYR A 43 -11.20 -21.81 -28.46
C TYR A 43 -10.33 -21.38 -29.65
N ASN A 44 -10.96 -20.77 -30.66
CA ASN A 44 -10.26 -20.28 -31.85
C ASN A 44 -9.29 -19.12 -31.49
N ASN A 45 -9.65 -18.23 -30.56
CA ASN A 45 -8.82 -17.16 -30.09
C ASN A 45 -7.59 -17.69 -29.31
N ILE A 46 -7.78 -18.74 -28.50
CA ILE A 46 -6.70 -19.42 -27.78
C ILE A 46 -5.76 -20.13 -28.77
N MET A 47 -6.31 -20.81 -29.75
CA MET A 47 -5.51 -21.48 -30.79
C MET A 47 -4.72 -20.48 -31.66
N ARG A 48 -5.33 -19.35 -32.04
CA ARG A 48 -4.64 -18.27 -32.77
C ARG A 48 -3.48 -17.66 -31.98
N ARG A 49 -3.57 -17.66 -30.66
CA ARG A 49 -2.48 -17.22 -29.77
C ARG A 49 -1.39 -18.26 -29.55
N GLY A 50 -1.47 -19.42 -30.23
CA GLY A 50 -0.48 -20.50 -30.14
C GLY A 50 -0.49 -21.24 -28.80
N ILE A 51 -1.55 -21.11 -28.00
CA ILE A 51 -1.70 -21.81 -26.73
C ILE A 51 -2.36 -23.16 -27.00
N SER A 52 -1.60 -24.24 -26.81
CA SER A 52 -2.16 -25.59 -26.90
C SER A 52 -3.20 -25.84 -25.80
N PRO A 53 -4.32 -26.52 -26.07
CA PRO A 53 -5.31 -26.90 -25.05
C PRO A 53 -4.71 -27.61 -23.84
N ALA A 54 -3.63 -28.36 -24.03
CA ALA A 54 -2.89 -28.99 -22.95
C ALA A 54 -2.19 -28.00 -22.00
N ALA A 55 -1.89 -26.79 -22.45
CA ALA A 55 -1.25 -25.75 -21.63
C ALA A 55 -2.26 -24.89 -20.83
N LEU A 56 -3.57 -24.98 -21.14
CA LEU A 56 -4.62 -24.23 -20.47
C LEU A 56 -4.61 -24.33 -18.94
N PRO A 57 -4.48 -25.53 -18.33
CA PRO A 57 -4.42 -25.64 -16.87
C PRO A 57 -3.24 -24.88 -16.27
N GLY A 58 -2.10 -24.86 -16.97
CA GLY A 58 -0.91 -24.11 -16.57
C GLY A 58 -1.14 -22.59 -16.59
N VAL A 59 -1.80 -22.10 -17.65
CA VAL A 59 -2.15 -20.67 -17.81
C VAL A 59 -3.14 -20.23 -16.74
N TYR A 60 -4.16 -21.00 -16.44
CA TYR A 60 -5.11 -20.71 -15.35
C TYR A 60 -4.42 -20.66 -13.99
N LYS A 61 -3.51 -21.61 -13.70
CA LYS A 61 -2.73 -21.60 -12.47
C LYS A 61 -1.84 -20.36 -12.35
N GLN A 62 -1.19 -19.96 -13.45
CA GLN A 62 -0.40 -18.73 -13.49
C GLN A 62 -1.27 -17.48 -13.29
N GLN A 63 -2.44 -17.42 -13.92
CA GLN A 63 -3.39 -16.34 -13.75
C GLN A 63 -3.84 -16.20 -12.30
N GLU A 64 -4.14 -17.32 -11.63
CA GLU A 64 -4.53 -17.34 -10.22
C GLU A 64 -3.37 -16.87 -9.32
N GLN A 65 -2.15 -17.30 -9.59
CA GLN A 65 -0.97 -16.84 -8.87
C GLN A 65 -0.73 -15.33 -9.05
N VAL A 66 -0.92 -14.79 -10.27
CA VAL A 66 -0.79 -13.35 -10.53
C VAL A 66 -1.90 -12.58 -9.82
N ARG A 67 -3.14 -13.07 -9.83
CA ARG A 67 -4.26 -12.45 -9.09
C ARG A 67 -4.01 -12.43 -7.59
N SER A 68 -3.53 -13.53 -7.03
CA SER A 68 -3.17 -13.62 -5.61
C SER A 68 -2.06 -12.63 -5.25
N LYS A 69 -0.98 -12.58 -6.03
CA LYS A 69 0.10 -11.61 -5.83
C LYS A 69 -0.39 -10.15 -5.94
N LEU A 70 -1.26 -9.85 -6.91
CA LEU A 70 -1.86 -8.52 -7.05
C LEU A 70 -2.71 -8.15 -5.82
N ALA A 71 -3.48 -9.09 -5.28
CA ALA A 71 -4.26 -8.86 -4.06
C ALA A 71 -3.35 -8.57 -2.87
N THR A 72 -2.28 -9.34 -2.68
CA THR A 72 -1.29 -9.12 -1.62
C THR A 72 -0.63 -7.75 -1.75
N LEU A 73 -0.13 -7.41 -2.94
CA LEU A 73 0.52 -6.11 -3.19
C LEU A 73 -0.43 -4.93 -2.95
N ARG A 74 -1.71 -5.06 -3.30
CA ARG A 74 -2.71 -4.01 -3.01
C ARG A 74 -2.94 -3.84 -1.51
N THR A 75 -2.95 -4.94 -0.76
CA THR A 75 -3.09 -4.89 0.70
C THR A 75 -1.86 -4.23 1.34
N GLU A 76 -0.66 -4.60 0.91
CA GLU A 76 0.59 -3.98 1.36
C GLU A 76 0.62 -2.48 1.03
N GLN A 77 0.26 -2.11 -0.20
CA GLN A 77 0.16 -0.70 -0.60
C GLN A 77 -0.82 0.08 0.28
N ALA A 78 -1.99 -0.50 0.59
CA ALA A 78 -2.96 0.15 1.47
C ALA A 78 -2.42 0.31 2.90
N GLN A 79 -1.66 -0.66 3.41
CA GLN A 79 -1.00 -0.57 4.70
C GLN A 79 0.05 0.55 4.71
N TYR A 80 0.95 0.60 3.72
CA TYR A 80 1.95 1.67 3.62
C TYR A 80 1.32 3.06 3.53
N LEU A 81 0.23 3.22 2.77
CA LEU A 81 -0.49 4.49 2.70
C LEU A 81 -1.12 4.89 4.04
N ASN A 82 -1.63 3.92 4.81
CA ASN A 82 -2.14 4.18 6.15
C ASN A 82 -1.02 4.55 7.13
N ASP A 83 0.12 3.89 7.04
CA ASP A 83 1.29 4.20 7.88
C ASP A 83 1.80 5.62 7.60
N ILE A 84 1.89 6.01 6.31
CA ILE A 84 2.28 7.36 5.91
C ILE A 84 1.27 8.41 6.42
N LYS A 85 -0.04 8.15 6.33
CA LYS A 85 -1.07 9.03 6.89
C LYS A 85 -0.97 9.15 8.40
N SER A 86 -0.65 8.05 9.08
CA SER A 86 -0.43 8.05 10.54
C SER A 86 0.79 8.88 10.91
N MET A 87 1.90 8.76 10.15
CA MET A 87 3.10 9.59 10.33
C MET A 87 2.80 11.07 10.08
N ALA A 88 2.08 11.41 9.00
CA ALA A 88 1.67 12.77 8.71
C ALA A 88 0.81 13.33 9.85
N GLY A 89 -0.18 12.57 10.33
CA GLY A 89 -1.01 12.95 11.48
C GLY A 89 -0.23 13.12 12.78
N PHE A 90 0.83 12.34 12.98
CA PHE A 90 1.72 12.48 14.14
C PHE A 90 2.54 13.76 14.07
N LEU A 91 3.08 14.10 12.90
CA LEU A 91 3.86 15.32 12.70
C LEU A 91 2.97 16.59 12.73
N SER A 92 1.81 16.56 12.09
CA SER A 92 0.89 17.71 12.05
C SER A 92 0.10 17.92 13.35
N GLY A 93 -0.10 16.86 14.13
CA GLY A 93 -0.87 16.91 15.39
C GLY A 93 -0.07 17.38 16.62
N ALA A 94 1.22 17.60 16.48
CA ALA A 94 2.12 17.86 17.59
C ALA A 94 2.23 19.31 18.06
N GLY A 95 1.46 20.19 17.49
CA GLY A 95 1.52 21.61 17.86
C GLY A 95 2.66 22.39 17.19
N ASP A 96 3.08 23.49 17.80
CA ASP A 96 4.11 24.36 17.24
C ASP A 96 5.47 23.62 17.17
N THR A 97 6.10 23.61 16.01
CA THR A 97 7.45 23.06 15.80
C THR A 97 8.51 23.66 16.74
N THR A 98 8.25 24.87 17.25
CA THR A 98 9.07 25.56 18.23
C THR A 98 9.09 24.81 19.57
N ASP A 99 7.95 24.29 20.00
CA ASP A 99 7.83 23.50 21.23
C ASP A 99 8.57 22.16 21.10
N ALA A 100 8.47 21.51 19.95
CA ALA A 100 9.16 20.24 19.70
C ALA A 100 10.70 20.44 19.67
N ALA A 101 11.19 21.51 19.06
CA ALA A 101 12.61 21.84 19.06
C ALA A 101 13.13 22.17 20.48
N ALA A 102 12.36 22.89 21.27
CA ALA A 102 12.71 23.18 22.66
C ALA A 102 12.76 21.93 23.54
N GLN A 103 11.79 21.03 23.38
CA GLN A 103 11.77 19.73 24.05
C GLN A 103 12.97 18.85 23.63
N LEU A 104 13.30 18.84 22.35
CA LEU A 104 14.46 18.12 21.84
C LEU A 104 15.76 18.65 22.46
N ALA A 105 15.94 19.98 22.49
CA ALA A 105 17.11 20.60 23.09
C ALA A 105 17.24 20.26 24.59
N ASN A 106 16.13 20.24 25.33
CA ASN A 106 16.11 19.83 26.74
C ASN A 106 16.50 18.36 26.90
N ILE A 107 15.97 17.45 26.09
CA ILE A 107 16.32 16.01 26.11
C ILE A 107 17.83 15.84 25.86
N LEU A 108 18.37 16.50 24.84
CA LEU A 108 19.80 16.41 24.52
C LEU A 108 20.66 16.92 25.62
N ALA A 109 20.30 18.04 26.27
CA ALA A 109 21.02 18.61 27.39
C ALA A 109 20.95 17.72 28.64
N GLU A 110 19.78 17.16 28.96
CA GLU A 110 19.56 16.27 30.10
C GLU A 110 20.42 15.01 30.02
N HIS A 111 20.60 14.50 28.80
CA HIS A 111 21.41 13.32 28.53
C HIS A 111 22.86 13.65 28.14
N HIS A 112 23.33 14.82 28.47
CA HIS A 112 24.74 15.25 28.29
C HIS A 112 25.25 15.15 26.83
N LEU A 113 24.38 15.25 25.87
CA LEU A 113 24.74 15.31 24.46
C LEU A 113 25.11 16.73 24.06
N ARG A 114 26.30 16.90 23.51
CA ARG A 114 26.73 18.19 22.98
C ARG A 114 26.31 18.37 21.53
N VAL A 115 25.57 19.41 21.25
CA VAL A 115 25.26 19.83 19.86
C VAL A 115 26.51 20.54 19.31
N ALA A 116 27.19 19.93 18.36
CA ALA A 116 28.32 20.50 17.66
C ALA A 116 27.88 21.41 16.52
N ARG A 117 26.82 21.01 15.83
CA ARG A 117 26.22 21.76 14.72
C ARG A 117 24.75 21.41 14.59
N GLU A 118 23.97 22.40 14.21
CA GLU A 118 22.55 22.25 13.90
C GLU A 118 22.26 22.95 12.57
N LEU A 119 21.44 22.32 11.74
CA LEU A 119 20.96 22.88 10.48
C LEU A 119 19.48 22.51 10.32
N SER A 120 18.65 23.52 10.14
CA SER A 120 17.23 23.34 9.86
C SER A 120 16.94 23.70 8.40
N GLU A 121 16.31 22.79 7.69
CA GLU A 121 15.94 22.97 6.27
C GLU A 121 14.45 22.72 6.10
N SER A 122 13.87 23.37 5.07
CA SER A 122 12.52 23.04 4.64
C SER A 122 12.46 21.61 4.10
N PHE A 123 11.40 20.88 4.41
CA PHE A 123 11.18 19.52 3.91
C PHE A 123 11.26 19.43 2.37
N ALA A 124 10.80 20.48 1.68
CA ALA A 124 10.83 20.54 0.23
C ALA A 124 12.27 20.57 -0.33
N SER A 125 13.18 21.32 0.32
CA SER A 125 14.55 21.55 -0.13
C SER A 125 15.57 20.52 0.40
N ALA A 126 15.19 19.74 1.41
CA ALA A 126 16.09 18.80 2.06
C ALA A 126 16.57 17.69 1.10
N ASN A 127 17.89 17.49 1.07
CA ASN A 127 18.50 16.43 0.29
C ASN A 127 18.45 15.12 1.08
N LEU A 128 17.47 14.29 0.78
CA LEU A 128 17.25 13.00 1.44
C LEU A 128 17.82 11.85 0.60
N PRO A 129 18.13 10.71 1.22
CA PRO A 129 18.46 9.50 0.49
C PRO A 129 17.36 9.13 -0.53
N PRO A 130 17.71 8.59 -1.71
CA PRO A 130 16.74 8.26 -2.77
C PRO A 130 15.57 7.40 -2.29
N ALA A 131 15.83 6.48 -1.35
CA ALA A 131 14.80 5.62 -0.77
C ALA A 131 13.69 6.38 0.00
N LEU A 132 13.99 7.59 0.48
CA LEU A 132 13.04 8.43 1.22
C LEU A 132 12.29 9.42 0.34
N ASN A 133 12.67 9.57 -0.94
CA ASN A 133 12.03 10.53 -1.84
C ASN A 133 10.56 10.19 -2.13
N GLU A 134 10.22 8.91 -2.26
CA GLU A 134 8.82 8.48 -2.44
C GLU A 134 7.99 8.76 -1.20
N VAL A 135 8.53 8.44 -0.01
CA VAL A 135 7.88 8.73 1.27
C VAL A 135 7.69 10.23 1.46
N LYS A 136 8.69 11.04 1.10
CA LYS A 136 8.62 12.50 1.12
C LYS A 136 7.46 13.01 0.26
N THR A 137 7.34 12.54 -0.97
CA THR A 137 6.26 12.95 -1.88
C THR A 137 4.88 12.59 -1.32
N LEU A 138 4.72 11.36 -0.85
CA LEU A 138 3.45 10.89 -0.27
C LEU A 138 3.08 11.62 1.03
N LEU A 139 4.08 11.95 1.85
CA LEU A 139 3.86 12.78 3.05
C LEU A 139 3.42 14.18 2.68
N GLN A 140 4.06 14.84 1.71
CA GLN A 140 3.67 16.17 1.22
C GLN A 140 2.25 16.18 0.66
N GLU A 141 1.83 15.13 -0.05
CA GLU A 141 0.45 15.00 -0.54
C GLU A 141 -0.57 14.76 0.58
N SER A 142 -0.14 14.17 1.69
CA SER A 142 -1.00 13.82 2.83
C SER A 142 -1.14 14.94 3.85
N LEU A 143 -0.20 15.89 3.87
CA LEU A 143 -0.21 17.05 4.74
C LEU A 143 -1.18 18.13 4.21
N LYS A 144 -1.77 18.88 5.12
CA LYS A 144 -2.50 20.08 4.76
C LYS A 144 -1.52 21.17 4.34
N THR A 145 -1.96 22.06 3.47
CA THR A 145 -1.13 23.14 2.89
C THR A 145 -0.50 24.07 3.94
N GLU A 146 -0.99 24.06 5.16
CA GLU A 146 -0.51 24.90 6.28
C GLU A 146 0.52 24.18 7.17
N ASP A 147 0.64 22.84 7.05
CA ASP A 147 1.55 22.04 7.87
C ASP A 147 2.92 21.97 7.19
N GLU A 148 3.90 22.69 7.72
CA GLU A 148 5.27 22.69 7.20
C GLU A 148 6.16 21.77 8.05
N ILE A 149 6.54 20.61 7.46
CA ILE A 149 7.56 19.76 8.08
C ILE A 149 8.93 20.39 7.87
N LYS A 150 9.72 20.42 8.93
CA LYS A 150 11.13 20.82 8.90
C LYS A 150 12.02 19.60 9.01
N VAL A 151 13.14 19.65 8.32
CA VAL A 151 14.20 18.65 8.44
C VAL A 151 15.30 19.24 9.29
N GLN A 152 15.56 18.62 10.41
CA GLN A 152 16.59 19.05 11.34
C GLN A 152 17.77 18.10 11.31
N HIS A 153 18.93 18.62 10.96
CA HIS A 153 20.19 17.91 10.98
C HIS A 153 20.95 18.30 12.25
N LEU A 154 21.30 17.32 13.06
CA LEU A 154 22.04 17.50 14.29
C LEU A 154 23.34 16.70 14.24
N TRP A 155 24.44 17.36 14.49
CA TRP A 155 25.72 16.73 14.75
C TRP A 155 25.99 16.83 16.23
N LEU A 156 26.07 15.67 16.88
CA LEU A 156 26.13 15.57 18.33
C LEU A 156 27.42 14.84 18.76
N HIS A 157 27.93 15.21 19.91
CA HIS A 157 28.98 14.45 20.56
C HIS A 157 28.47 13.93 21.91
N GLY A 158 28.73 12.65 22.20
CA GLY A 158 28.33 12.03 23.45
C GLY A 158 28.60 10.54 23.47
N ARG A 159 28.41 9.92 24.63
CA ARG A 159 28.60 8.49 24.79
C ARG A 159 27.43 7.71 24.21
N PHE A 160 27.67 6.46 23.87
CA PHE A 160 26.62 5.59 23.33
C PHE A 160 25.41 5.49 24.27
N ASN A 161 25.63 5.33 25.57
CA ASN A 161 24.52 5.20 26.52
C ASN A 161 23.69 6.48 26.63
N ASP A 162 24.30 7.64 26.54
CA ASP A 162 23.65 8.93 26.63
C ASP A 162 22.72 9.12 25.39
N MET A 163 23.23 8.77 24.22
CA MET A 163 22.45 8.80 22.98
C MET A 163 21.28 7.80 22.99
N TYR A 164 21.52 6.60 23.51
CA TYR A 164 20.45 5.60 23.65
C TYR A 164 19.32 6.08 24.58
N GLN A 165 19.72 6.70 25.73
CA GLN A 165 18.74 7.25 26.68
C GLN A 165 17.98 8.44 26.07
N ALA A 166 18.64 9.33 25.33
CA ALA A 166 18.01 10.44 24.66
C ALA A 166 16.96 9.95 23.61
N LEU A 167 17.30 8.97 22.78
CA LEU A 167 16.36 8.37 21.83
C LEU A 167 15.17 7.71 22.52
N THR A 168 15.42 7.05 23.65
CA THR A 168 14.36 6.44 24.46
C THR A 168 13.44 7.50 25.07
N ALA A 169 14.01 8.62 25.56
CA ALA A 169 13.25 9.74 26.09
C ALA A 169 12.39 10.40 25.01
N MET A 170 12.93 10.62 23.80
CA MET A 170 12.17 11.14 22.65
C MET A 170 10.94 10.25 22.35
N HIS A 171 11.12 8.94 22.35
CA HIS A 171 10.03 7.99 22.11
C HIS A 171 8.99 8.00 23.24
N THR A 172 9.44 8.02 24.50
CA THR A 172 8.57 7.99 25.68
C THR A 172 7.72 9.25 25.80
N LEU A 173 8.30 10.41 25.53
CA LEU A 173 7.63 11.72 25.56
C LEU A 173 6.77 11.96 24.31
N LYS A 174 6.77 11.01 23.36
CA LYS A 174 6.06 11.14 22.08
C LYS A 174 6.40 12.45 21.37
N LEU A 175 7.69 12.82 21.39
CA LEU A 175 8.16 14.00 20.70
C LEU A 175 7.77 13.88 19.22
N ALA A 176 7.20 14.93 18.66
CA ALA A 176 6.82 15.00 17.25
C ALA A 176 8.06 15.13 16.34
N ALA A 177 8.91 14.15 16.42
CA ALA A 177 10.12 14.06 15.65
C ALA A 177 10.33 12.62 15.20
N ILE A 178 10.53 12.44 13.90
CA ILE A 178 10.78 11.11 13.30
C ILE A 178 12.24 11.05 12.88
N PRO A 179 13.06 10.17 13.50
CA PRO A 179 14.43 9.99 13.07
C PRO A 179 14.48 9.25 11.72
N VAL A 180 15.00 9.91 10.69
CA VAL A 180 15.08 9.38 9.32
C VAL A 180 16.47 8.96 8.92
N ARG A 181 17.49 9.50 9.61
CA ARG A 181 18.87 9.08 9.42
C ARG A 181 19.60 9.14 10.76
N PHE A 182 20.37 8.12 10.99
CA PHE A 182 21.20 8.01 12.19
C PHE A 182 22.54 7.40 11.80
N SER A 183 23.61 8.10 12.07
CA SER A 183 24.96 7.60 11.85
C SER A 183 25.86 7.87 13.04
N MET A 184 26.85 7.02 13.20
CA MET A 184 27.81 7.07 14.29
C MET A 184 29.22 6.95 13.73
N SER A 185 30.12 7.77 14.21
CA SER A 185 31.54 7.71 13.90
C SER A 185 32.41 7.99 15.14
N VAL A 186 33.65 7.55 15.08
CA VAL A 186 34.64 7.90 16.08
C VAL A 186 35.28 9.22 15.65
N PRO A 187 35.25 10.27 16.45
CA PRO A 187 35.91 11.52 16.11
C PRO A 187 37.43 11.33 16.06
N GLU A 188 38.08 11.99 15.12
CA GLU A 188 39.55 11.92 14.99
C GLU A 188 40.27 12.51 16.21
N GLU A 189 39.68 13.53 16.82
CA GLU A 189 40.16 14.17 18.04
C GLU A 189 39.01 14.19 19.08
N GLY A 190 39.22 13.71 20.29
CA GLY A 190 38.20 13.73 21.33
C GLY A 190 38.54 12.91 22.55
N GLU A 191 37.67 12.99 23.55
CA GLU A 191 37.79 12.22 24.78
C GLU A 191 37.53 10.73 24.55
N PRO A 192 38.22 9.80 25.19
CA PRO A 192 37.94 8.37 25.07
C PRO A 192 36.49 8.02 25.41
N GLY A 193 35.83 7.30 24.53
CA GLY A 193 34.44 6.87 24.69
C GLY A 193 33.39 7.89 24.27
N VAL A 194 33.77 9.06 23.78
CA VAL A 194 32.88 10.03 23.13
C VAL A 194 32.82 9.72 21.64
N LEU A 195 31.60 9.66 21.11
CA LEU A 195 31.31 9.38 19.72
C LEU A 195 30.69 10.61 19.04
N ALA A 196 30.91 10.73 17.73
CA ALA A 196 30.26 11.71 16.91
C ALA A 196 29.02 11.06 16.27
N TRP A 197 27.87 11.72 16.38
CA TRP A 197 26.58 11.28 15.89
C TRP A 197 26.06 12.25 14.88
N GLU A 198 25.47 11.74 13.82
CA GLU A 198 24.65 12.53 12.90
C GLU A 198 23.22 12.01 13.00
N LEU A 199 22.31 12.88 13.39
CA LEU A 199 20.88 12.60 13.53
C LEU A 199 20.10 13.54 12.63
N VAL A 200 19.28 12.98 11.75
CA VAL A 200 18.37 13.73 10.89
C VAL A 200 16.94 13.40 11.31
N LEU A 201 16.17 14.44 11.62
CA LEU A 201 14.81 14.34 12.13
C LEU A 201 13.85 15.06 11.18
N TRP A 202 12.67 14.50 11.02
CA TRP A 202 11.49 15.21 10.55
C TRP A 202 10.68 15.69 11.75
N MET A 203 10.34 16.98 11.73
CA MET A 203 9.62 17.66 12.83
C MET A 203 8.53 18.55 12.30
#